data_e0c7da2e688bdc9cf906c60e69f0d9b2
#
_entry.id   e0c7da2e688bdc9cf906c60e69f0d9b2
#
_cell.length_a   1.000
_cell.length_b   1.000
_cell.length_c   1.000
_cell.angle_alpha   90.00
_cell.angle_beta   90.00
_cell.angle_gamma   90.00
#
_symmetry.space_group_name_H-M   'P 1'
#
loop_
_entity.id
_entity.type
_entity.pdbx_description
1 polymer ?
#
loop_
_entity_poly.entity_id
_entity_poly.type
_entity_poly.pdbx_seq_one_letter_code
_entity_poly.pdbx_strand_id
1 'polypeptide(L)'
;MKNIKDYDLQDLKDELVSIGEKGFRAEQIFKWIYQEKVKSFDEMTNLSLELREKLKQNYTICNYNILKKLESSDGTRKYLFDILDGNAIESVLMEYHYGKSICVSSQVGCKMGCKFCASTGIPFIRSLSAGEIVEQILAVEQDTGDKISNVVFMGIGEPLDNYDNVLKAIRILNNPQGVNIGARHISVSTSGLVPRIYDLANENIQCTLSVSLHASNDEKRSSMMPVNNSYNIE
;
A
#
# COMPACT_ATOMS: atom_id res chain seq x y z
N MET A 1 -19.72 -3.33 3.91
CA MET A 1 -19.50 -3.57 2.47
C MET A 1 -18.01 -3.81 2.27
N LYS A 2 -17.63 -4.67 1.30
CA LYS A 2 -16.22 -4.94 0.99
C LYS A 2 -15.62 -3.79 0.18
N ASN A 3 -14.37 -3.42 0.43
CA ASN A 3 -13.69 -2.46 -0.44
C ASN A 3 -13.21 -3.17 -1.71
N ILE A 4 -13.64 -2.71 -2.87
CA ILE A 4 -13.28 -3.37 -4.14
C ILE A 4 -11.78 -3.23 -4.47
N LYS A 5 -11.10 -2.24 -3.90
CA LYS A 5 -9.64 -2.06 -4.04
C LYS A 5 -8.82 -3.11 -3.27
N ASP A 6 -9.45 -3.92 -2.39
CA ASP A 6 -8.78 -5.01 -1.67
C ASP A 6 -8.53 -6.26 -2.50
N TYR A 7 -9.05 -6.30 -3.71
CA TYR A 7 -8.89 -7.42 -4.63
C TYR A 7 -7.77 -7.12 -5.64
N ASP A 8 -6.86 -8.06 -5.82
CA ASP A 8 -6.03 -8.05 -7.03
C ASP A 8 -6.86 -8.51 -8.25
N LEU A 9 -6.30 -8.48 -9.44
CA LEU A 9 -7.06 -8.77 -10.65
C LEU A 9 -7.62 -10.19 -10.68
N GLN A 10 -6.87 -11.18 -10.15
CA GLN A 10 -7.33 -12.57 -10.12
C GLN A 10 -8.43 -12.75 -9.07
N ASP A 11 -8.21 -12.23 -7.85
CA ASP A 11 -9.23 -12.24 -6.79
C ASP A 11 -10.53 -11.57 -7.25
N LEU A 12 -10.42 -10.45 -7.98
CA LEU A 12 -11.60 -9.76 -8.51
C LEU A 12 -12.32 -10.57 -9.59
N LYS A 13 -11.58 -11.30 -10.45
CA LYS A 13 -12.20 -12.24 -11.42
C LYS A 13 -13.01 -13.32 -10.70
N ASP A 14 -12.41 -13.93 -9.70
CA ASP A 14 -13.04 -15.02 -8.94
C ASP A 14 -14.26 -14.52 -8.14
N GLU A 15 -14.14 -13.35 -7.53
CA GLU A 15 -15.24 -12.70 -6.80
C GLU A 15 -16.41 -12.38 -7.75
N LEU A 16 -16.17 -11.82 -8.94
CA LEU A 16 -17.22 -11.53 -9.91
C LEU A 16 -17.92 -12.80 -10.41
N VAL A 17 -17.16 -13.86 -10.67
CA VAL A 17 -17.72 -15.16 -11.04
C VAL A 17 -18.62 -15.71 -9.92
N SER A 18 -18.21 -15.55 -8.66
CA SER A 18 -18.99 -16.01 -7.49
C SER A 18 -20.36 -15.35 -7.37
N ILE A 19 -20.48 -14.10 -7.85
CA ILE A 19 -21.75 -13.35 -7.87
C ILE A 19 -22.51 -13.46 -9.20
N GLY A 20 -22.09 -14.40 -10.08
CA GLY A 20 -22.75 -14.69 -11.35
C GLY A 20 -22.39 -13.76 -12.50
N GLU A 21 -21.30 -13.00 -12.38
CA GLU A 21 -20.80 -12.11 -13.42
C GLU A 21 -19.67 -12.76 -14.25
N LYS A 22 -19.42 -12.23 -15.44
CA LYS A 22 -18.35 -12.75 -16.30
C LYS A 22 -16.98 -12.23 -15.82
N GLY A 23 -15.99 -13.11 -15.65
CA GLY A 23 -14.67 -12.78 -15.13
C GLY A 23 -13.92 -11.68 -15.89
N PHE A 24 -14.14 -11.51 -17.21
CA PHE A 24 -13.51 -10.44 -17.98
C PHE A 24 -13.96 -9.02 -17.53
N ARG A 25 -15.10 -8.91 -16.84
CA ARG A 25 -15.53 -7.63 -16.25
C ARG A 25 -14.57 -7.09 -15.21
N ALA A 26 -13.81 -7.98 -14.55
CA ALA A 26 -12.77 -7.57 -13.61
C ALA A 26 -11.72 -6.65 -14.25
N GLU A 27 -11.30 -6.94 -15.48
CA GLU A 27 -10.33 -6.09 -16.19
C GLU A 27 -10.88 -4.70 -16.48
N GLN A 28 -12.16 -4.60 -16.83
CA GLN A 28 -12.82 -3.32 -17.05
C GLN A 28 -12.90 -2.51 -15.74
N ILE A 29 -13.36 -3.15 -14.64
CA ILE A 29 -13.46 -2.51 -13.32
C ILE A 29 -12.08 -2.09 -12.84
N PHE A 30 -11.09 -2.97 -12.98
CA PHE A 30 -9.70 -2.71 -12.56
C PHE A 30 -9.12 -1.48 -13.25
N LYS A 31 -9.33 -1.37 -14.58
CA LYS A 31 -8.94 -0.20 -15.35
C LYS A 31 -9.63 1.07 -14.85
N TRP A 32 -10.94 1.04 -14.61
CA TRP A 32 -11.67 2.19 -14.09
C TRP A 32 -11.13 2.67 -12.74
N ILE A 33 -10.83 1.72 -11.84
CA ILE A 33 -10.35 2.04 -10.49
C ILE A 33 -8.93 2.62 -10.51
N TYR A 34 -8.00 1.96 -11.23
CA TYR A 34 -6.56 2.26 -11.08
C TYR A 34 -6.00 3.17 -12.18
N GLN A 35 -6.58 3.19 -13.38
CA GLN A 35 -6.13 4.04 -14.48
C GLN A 35 -6.98 5.31 -14.59
N GLU A 36 -8.31 5.15 -14.60
CA GLU A 36 -9.24 6.28 -14.68
C GLU A 36 -9.50 6.92 -13.29
N LYS A 37 -9.18 6.22 -12.20
CA LYS A 37 -9.25 6.68 -10.80
C LYS A 37 -10.63 7.19 -10.41
N VAL A 38 -11.67 6.48 -10.86
CA VAL A 38 -13.06 6.84 -10.56
C VAL A 38 -13.36 6.73 -9.06
N LYS A 39 -14.27 7.57 -8.59
CA LYS A 39 -14.72 7.60 -7.19
C LYS A 39 -16.07 6.91 -6.98
N SER A 40 -16.76 6.60 -8.07
CA SER A 40 -18.07 5.97 -8.04
C SER A 40 -18.21 4.92 -9.15
N PHE A 41 -18.98 3.87 -8.89
CA PHE A 41 -19.33 2.88 -9.90
C PHE A 41 -20.20 3.48 -11.04
N ASP A 42 -20.86 4.63 -10.80
CA ASP A 42 -21.64 5.32 -11.83
C ASP A 42 -20.79 5.86 -12.98
N GLU A 43 -19.53 6.15 -12.71
CA GLU A 43 -18.57 6.63 -13.72
C GLU A 43 -18.12 5.53 -14.68
N MET A 44 -18.34 4.23 -14.35
CA MET A 44 -17.92 3.08 -15.15
C MET A 44 -18.87 2.85 -16.33
N THR A 45 -18.89 3.79 -17.28
CA THR A 45 -19.93 3.90 -18.33
C THR A 45 -19.97 2.74 -19.32
N ASN A 46 -18.90 1.95 -19.45
CA ASN A 46 -18.88 0.74 -20.28
C ASN A 46 -19.40 -0.52 -19.56
N LEU A 47 -19.82 -0.40 -18.30
CA LEU A 47 -20.55 -1.45 -17.58
C LEU A 47 -22.05 -1.21 -17.67
N SER A 48 -22.83 -2.31 -17.69
CA SER A 48 -24.29 -2.21 -17.68
C SER A 48 -24.80 -1.54 -16.39
N LEU A 49 -25.94 -0.89 -16.46
CA LEU A 49 -26.57 -0.30 -15.27
C LEU A 49 -26.81 -1.35 -14.18
N GLU A 50 -27.28 -2.53 -14.56
CA GLU A 50 -27.52 -3.65 -13.64
C GLU A 50 -26.26 -4.04 -12.89
N LEU A 51 -25.12 -4.18 -13.59
CA LEU A 51 -23.84 -4.50 -12.94
C LEU A 51 -23.39 -3.37 -12.01
N ARG A 52 -23.52 -2.10 -12.42
CA ARG A 52 -23.16 -0.97 -11.56
C ARG A 52 -23.98 -0.95 -10.27
N GLU A 53 -25.29 -1.19 -10.35
CA GLU A 53 -26.16 -1.27 -9.16
C GLU A 53 -25.76 -2.45 -8.27
N LYS A 54 -25.48 -3.61 -8.85
CA LYS A 54 -25.01 -4.78 -8.12
C LYS A 54 -23.68 -4.53 -7.40
N LEU A 55 -22.76 -3.81 -8.05
CA LEU A 55 -21.49 -3.40 -7.44
C LEU A 55 -21.72 -2.45 -6.25
N LYS A 56 -22.57 -1.44 -6.39
CA LYS A 56 -22.93 -0.51 -5.30
C LYS A 56 -23.54 -1.18 -4.08
N GLN A 57 -24.33 -2.24 -4.29
CA GLN A 57 -24.96 -2.98 -3.19
C GLN A 57 -23.96 -3.80 -2.37
N ASN A 58 -22.89 -4.28 -3.00
CA ASN A 58 -21.95 -5.23 -2.37
C ASN A 58 -20.61 -4.62 -1.99
N TYR A 59 -20.19 -3.56 -2.69
CA TYR A 59 -18.84 -3.01 -2.58
C TYR A 59 -18.84 -1.50 -2.36
N THR A 60 -17.72 -1.03 -1.83
CA THR A 60 -17.35 0.39 -1.79
C THR A 60 -16.08 0.62 -2.59
N ILE A 61 -15.87 1.84 -3.06
CA ILE A 61 -14.59 2.34 -3.56
C ILE A 61 -14.04 3.24 -2.46
N CYS A 62 -13.03 2.76 -1.72
CA CYS A 62 -12.37 3.57 -0.70
C CYS A 62 -11.64 4.76 -1.37
N ASN A 63 -11.87 5.96 -0.88
CA ASN A 63 -11.19 7.17 -1.30
C ASN A 63 -10.79 7.96 -0.06
N TYR A 64 -9.52 8.30 0.10
CA TYR A 64 -9.02 9.03 1.25
C TYR A 64 -9.28 10.53 1.16
N ASN A 65 -9.56 11.13 2.32
CA ASN A 65 -9.55 12.58 2.47
C ASN A 65 -8.17 13.05 2.95
N ILE A 66 -7.65 14.11 2.34
CA ILE A 66 -6.43 14.75 2.82
C ILE A 66 -6.80 15.67 3.99
N LEU A 67 -6.42 15.28 5.21
CA LEU A 67 -6.61 16.10 6.41
C LEU A 67 -5.59 17.24 6.49
N LYS A 68 -4.35 16.95 6.08
CA LYS A 68 -3.25 17.91 6.10
C LYS A 68 -2.22 17.59 5.03
N LYS A 69 -1.71 18.65 4.40
CA LYS A 69 -0.58 18.59 3.49
C LYS A 69 0.46 19.62 3.95
N LEU A 70 1.69 19.16 4.11
CA LEU A 70 2.86 19.99 4.37
C LEU A 70 3.79 19.90 3.18
N GLU A 71 4.34 21.03 2.74
CA GLU A 71 5.28 21.09 1.63
C GLU A 71 6.58 21.74 2.08
N SER A 72 7.69 21.12 1.73
CA SER A 72 9.04 21.58 2.01
C SER A 72 9.59 22.34 0.80
N SER A 73 10.64 23.14 1.00
CA SER A 73 11.27 23.93 -0.05
C SER A 73 11.91 23.12 -1.18
N ASP A 74 12.17 21.83 -0.95
CA ASP A 74 12.70 20.89 -1.95
C ASP A 74 11.61 20.16 -2.75
N GLY A 75 10.33 20.53 -2.55
CA GLY A 75 9.18 19.90 -3.21
C GLY A 75 8.66 18.64 -2.51
N THR A 76 9.31 18.18 -1.42
CA THR A 76 8.81 17.05 -0.62
C THR A 76 7.47 17.42 0.02
N ARG A 77 6.46 16.54 -0.13
CA ARG A 77 5.11 16.75 0.42
C ARG A 77 4.77 15.62 1.39
N LYS A 78 4.39 15.99 2.60
CA LYS A 78 3.89 15.06 3.61
C LYS A 78 2.37 15.18 3.70
N TYR A 79 1.69 14.05 3.52
CA TYR A 79 0.24 13.93 3.59
C TYR A 79 -0.18 13.25 4.89
N LEU A 80 -1.25 13.73 5.48
CA LEU A 80 -2.01 13.06 6.52
C LEU A 80 -3.38 12.72 5.94
N PHE A 81 -3.72 11.45 5.86
CA PHE A 81 -4.98 10.94 5.32
C PHE A 81 -5.92 10.48 6.43
N ASP A 82 -7.20 10.85 6.31
CA ASP A 82 -8.30 10.20 7.00
C ASP A 82 -8.63 8.89 6.28
N ILE A 83 -8.54 7.77 6.99
CA ILE A 83 -8.82 6.43 6.44
C ILE A 83 -10.24 5.95 6.76
N LEU A 84 -11.12 6.89 7.12
CA LEU A 84 -12.58 6.73 7.26
C LEU A 84 -13.04 5.78 8.37
N ASP A 85 -12.15 5.38 9.26
CA ASP A 85 -12.45 4.55 10.45
C ASP A 85 -12.12 5.26 11.78
N GLY A 86 -11.89 6.58 11.70
CA GLY A 86 -11.47 7.42 12.83
C GLY A 86 -9.96 7.45 13.08
N ASN A 87 -9.18 6.78 12.24
CA ASN A 87 -7.72 6.81 12.27
C ASN A 87 -7.15 7.63 11.12
N ALA A 88 -5.87 7.98 11.24
CA ALA A 88 -5.13 8.67 10.20
C ALA A 88 -3.78 8.01 9.95
N ILE A 89 -3.29 8.10 8.71
CA ILE A 89 -1.99 7.61 8.30
C ILE A 89 -1.22 8.68 7.54
N GLU A 90 0.08 8.52 7.46
CA GLU A 90 0.97 9.44 6.77
C GLU A 90 1.56 8.81 5.51
N SER A 91 1.75 9.65 4.48
CA SER A 91 2.56 9.32 3.30
C SER A 91 3.43 10.52 2.95
N VAL A 92 4.57 10.24 2.30
CA VAL A 92 5.50 11.29 1.89
C VAL A 92 5.81 11.14 0.40
N LEU A 93 5.50 12.18 -0.37
CA LEU A 93 5.91 12.32 -1.76
C LEU A 93 7.24 13.03 -1.81
N MET A 94 8.19 12.43 -2.51
CA MET A 94 9.54 12.98 -2.75
C MET A 94 9.77 13.13 -4.25
N GLU A 95 10.35 14.26 -4.64
CA GLU A 95 10.68 14.54 -6.04
C GLU A 95 12.16 14.32 -6.30
N TYR A 96 12.48 13.49 -7.27
CA TYR A 96 13.85 13.21 -7.71
C TYR A 96 13.98 13.45 -9.22
N HIS A 97 15.20 13.65 -9.70
CA HIS A 97 15.47 13.82 -11.13
C HIS A 97 15.05 12.62 -11.98
N TYR A 98 14.95 11.42 -11.39
CA TYR A 98 14.52 10.19 -12.04
C TYR A 98 13.01 9.89 -11.86
N GLY A 99 12.25 10.78 -11.24
CA GLY A 99 10.81 10.64 -11.06
C GLY A 99 10.34 10.85 -9.62
N LYS A 100 9.04 10.66 -9.41
CA LYS A 100 8.39 10.85 -8.12
C LYS A 100 8.33 9.54 -7.34
N SER A 101 8.79 9.58 -6.10
CA SER A 101 8.77 8.45 -5.17
C SER A 101 7.79 8.72 -4.03
N ILE A 102 6.96 7.75 -3.69
CA ILE A 102 6.08 7.85 -2.52
C ILE A 102 6.48 6.86 -1.45
N CYS A 103 6.59 7.36 -0.21
CA CYS A 103 6.70 6.55 0.99
C CYS A 103 5.30 6.28 1.53
N VAL A 104 4.90 5.01 1.64
CA VAL A 104 3.58 4.58 2.07
C VAL A 104 3.60 3.86 3.41
N SER A 105 2.53 4.03 4.17
CA SER A 105 2.28 3.30 5.42
C SER A 105 1.65 1.94 5.14
N SER A 106 1.96 0.94 5.96
CA SER A 106 1.39 -0.41 5.88
C SER A 106 0.49 -0.76 7.06
N GLN A 107 0.53 0.02 8.13
CA GLN A 107 -0.25 -0.21 9.36
C GLN A 107 -0.69 1.13 9.95
N VAL A 108 -1.67 1.07 10.86
CA VAL A 108 -2.00 2.14 11.80
C VAL A 108 -1.27 1.86 13.09
N GLY A 109 -0.20 2.62 13.36
CA GLY A 109 0.77 2.32 14.41
C GLY A 109 1.72 1.17 14.05
N CYS A 110 2.61 0.79 14.96
CA CYS A 110 3.62 -0.24 14.72
C CYS A 110 3.96 -1.00 16.00
N LYS A 111 4.11 -2.33 15.93
CA LYS A 111 4.45 -3.20 17.06
C LYS A 111 5.95 -3.29 17.32
N MET A 112 6.81 -2.89 16.39
CA MET A 112 8.24 -3.22 16.42
C MET A 112 9.03 -2.53 17.53
N GLY A 113 8.60 -1.36 17.99
CA GLY A 113 9.19 -0.66 19.13
C GLY A 113 10.63 -0.15 18.91
N CYS A 114 11.03 0.12 17.67
CA CYS A 114 12.35 0.66 17.34
C CYS A 114 12.56 2.01 17.99
N LYS A 115 13.56 2.17 18.88
CA LYS A 115 13.73 3.36 19.73
C LYS A 115 14.02 4.67 18.99
N PHE A 116 14.52 4.57 17.77
CA PHE A 116 14.84 5.75 16.92
C PHE A 116 13.67 6.14 15.99
N CYS A 117 12.60 5.32 15.92
CA CYS A 117 11.50 5.55 15.00
C CYS A 117 10.52 6.58 15.54
N ALA A 118 10.13 7.56 14.72
CA ALA A 118 9.14 8.57 15.08
C ALA A 118 7.75 7.97 15.36
N SER A 119 7.46 6.79 14.79
CA SER A 119 6.21 6.06 15.04
C SER A 119 6.23 5.24 16.34
N THR A 120 7.37 5.16 17.02
CA THR A 120 7.45 4.50 18.34
C THR A 120 6.70 5.35 19.36
N GLY A 121 5.74 4.77 20.03
CA GLY A 121 4.83 5.50 20.91
C GLY A 121 3.43 5.71 20.32
N ILE A 122 3.24 5.47 19.02
CA ILE A 122 1.91 5.32 18.43
C ILE A 122 1.51 3.85 18.57
N PRO A 123 0.48 3.52 19.39
CA PRO A 123 0.07 2.14 19.57
C PRO A 123 -0.34 1.51 18.23
N PHE A 124 0.00 0.25 18.04
CA PHE A 124 -0.52 -0.52 16.92
C PHE A 124 -2.04 -0.68 17.09
N ILE A 125 -2.79 -0.28 16.07
CA ILE A 125 -4.26 -0.44 16.02
C ILE A 125 -4.62 -1.59 15.10
N ARG A 126 -4.20 -1.51 13.83
CA ARG A 126 -4.46 -2.55 12.83
C ARG A 126 -3.51 -2.48 11.63
N SER A 127 -3.48 -3.55 10.89
CA SER A 127 -2.89 -3.55 9.54
C SER A 127 -3.80 -2.84 8.55
N LEU A 128 -3.22 -2.19 7.53
CA LEU A 128 -3.97 -1.65 6.39
C LEU A 128 -4.29 -2.77 5.41
N SER A 129 -5.45 -2.71 4.78
CA SER A 129 -5.78 -3.59 3.66
C SER A 129 -4.97 -3.24 2.41
N ALA A 130 -4.97 -4.13 1.41
CA ALA A 130 -4.27 -3.87 0.16
C ALA A 130 -4.78 -2.61 -0.56
N GLY A 131 -6.10 -2.42 -0.59
CA GLY A 131 -6.73 -1.24 -1.17
C GLY A 131 -6.39 0.04 -0.43
N GLU A 132 -6.30 -0.01 0.91
CA GLU A 132 -5.89 1.13 1.74
C GLU A 132 -4.43 1.52 1.50
N ILE A 133 -3.55 0.55 1.26
CA ILE A 133 -2.15 0.83 0.89
C ILE A 133 -2.08 1.50 -0.48
N VAL A 134 -2.77 0.96 -1.48
CA VAL A 134 -2.76 1.49 -2.84
C VAL A 134 -3.44 2.87 -2.92
N GLU A 135 -4.47 3.09 -2.10
CA GLU A 135 -5.19 4.38 -2.08
C GLU A 135 -4.29 5.56 -1.74
N GLN A 136 -3.25 5.38 -0.93
CA GLN A 136 -2.28 6.43 -0.63
C GLN A 136 -1.62 6.95 -1.91
N ILE A 137 -1.29 6.05 -2.85
CA ILE A 137 -0.68 6.41 -4.14
C ILE A 137 -1.71 7.14 -5.01
N LEU A 138 -2.91 6.56 -5.15
CA LEU A 138 -3.97 7.14 -5.99
C LEU A 138 -4.39 8.53 -5.52
N ALA A 139 -4.53 8.73 -4.21
CA ALA A 139 -4.89 10.02 -3.61
C ALA A 139 -3.81 11.09 -3.87
N VAL A 140 -2.52 10.73 -3.78
CA VAL A 140 -1.43 11.66 -4.09
C VAL A 140 -1.37 11.97 -5.58
N GLU A 141 -1.55 10.98 -6.47
CA GLU A 141 -1.62 11.20 -7.91
C GLU A 141 -2.82 12.10 -8.31
N GLN A 142 -3.95 11.98 -7.61
CA GLN A 142 -5.10 12.86 -7.83
C GLN A 142 -4.86 14.29 -7.34
N ASP A 143 -4.20 14.46 -6.19
CA ASP A 143 -3.87 15.80 -5.65
C ASP A 143 -2.84 16.55 -6.49
N THR A 144 -1.85 15.83 -7.02
CA THR A 144 -0.74 16.45 -7.76
C THR A 144 -0.95 16.52 -9.27
N GLY A 145 -1.78 15.66 -9.83
CA GLY A 145 -1.89 15.44 -11.28
C GLY A 145 -0.70 14.68 -11.88
N ASP A 146 0.26 14.28 -11.06
CA ASP A 146 1.49 13.61 -11.49
C ASP A 146 1.42 12.11 -11.28
N LYS A 147 2.13 11.35 -12.13
CA LYS A 147 2.25 9.91 -11.96
C LYS A 147 3.39 9.57 -11.02
N ILE A 148 3.12 8.67 -10.06
CA ILE A 148 4.13 8.10 -9.18
C ILE A 148 4.91 7.02 -9.93
N SER A 149 6.23 7.09 -9.88
CA SER A 149 7.12 6.12 -10.53
C SER A 149 7.74 5.11 -9.58
N ASN A 150 7.88 5.44 -8.30
CA ASN A 150 8.52 4.59 -7.31
C ASN A 150 7.70 4.56 -6.01
N VAL A 151 7.64 3.38 -5.37
CA VAL A 151 6.95 3.19 -4.08
C VAL A 151 7.92 2.58 -3.08
N VAL A 152 8.00 3.18 -1.90
CA VAL A 152 8.79 2.62 -0.80
C VAL A 152 7.90 2.38 0.42
N PHE A 153 7.90 1.16 0.93
CA PHE A 153 7.20 0.77 2.14
C PHE A 153 8.09 1.10 3.35
N MET A 154 8.19 2.40 3.66
CA MET A 154 9.01 2.93 4.77
C MET A 154 8.23 3.92 5.64
N GLY A 155 6.91 3.96 5.52
CA GLY A 155 6.01 4.74 6.37
C GLY A 155 5.73 4.06 7.70
N ILE A 156 4.54 4.32 8.26
CA ILE A 156 4.11 3.75 9.53
C ILE A 156 3.80 2.26 9.36
N GLY A 157 4.37 1.42 10.26
CA GLY A 157 4.15 -0.02 10.29
C GLY A 157 5.36 -0.83 9.85
N GLU A 158 5.27 -2.15 10.09
CA GLU A 158 6.20 -3.15 9.57
C GLU A 158 5.53 -3.87 8.40
N PRO A 159 6.00 -3.69 7.16
CA PRO A 159 5.35 -4.28 5.98
C PRO A 159 5.25 -5.80 6.06
N LEU A 160 6.26 -6.47 6.58
CA LEU A 160 6.26 -7.93 6.67
C LEU A 160 5.41 -8.48 7.84
N ASP A 161 4.98 -7.65 8.80
CA ASP A 161 3.94 -8.01 9.79
C ASP A 161 2.52 -7.91 9.16
N ASN A 162 2.38 -7.18 8.05
CA ASN A 162 1.17 -7.09 7.23
C ASN A 162 1.35 -7.78 5.87
N TYR A 163 1.98 -8.95 5.87
CA TYR A 163 2.53 -9.61 4.69
C TYR A 163 1.53 -9.77 3.55
N ASP A 164 0.37 -10.39 3.80
CA ASP A 164 -0.59 -10.76 2.76
C ASP A 164 -1.17 -9.53 2.05
N ASN A 165 -1.49 -8.46 2.80
CA ASN A 165 -1.99 -7.22 2.23
C ASN A 165 -0.91 -6.45 1.47
N VAL A 166 0.32 -6.42 2.00
CA VAL A 166 1.46 -5.79 1.32
C VAL A 166 1.77 -6.52 0.01
N LEU A 167 1.80 -7.84 0.02
CA LEU A 167 2.01 -8.65 -1.18
C LEU A 167 0.92 -8.39 -2.23
N LYS A 168 -0.33 -8.37 -1.81
CA LYS A 168 -1.46 -8.06 -2.68
C LYS A 168 -1.38 -6.63 -3.23
N ALA A 169 -1.03 -5.65 -2.40
CA ALA A 169 -0.80 -4.27 -2.84
C ALA A 169 0.31 -4.20 -3.91
N ILE A 170 1.43 -4.91 -3.71
CA ILE A 170 2.51 -4.99 -4.71
C ILE A 170 2.00 -5.57 -6.04
N ARG A 171 1.17 -6.63 -6.00
CA ARG A 171 0.57 -7.22 -7.21
C ARG A 171 -0.33 -6.23 -7.95
N ILE A 172 -1.15 -5.46 -7.22
CA ILE A 172 -1.99 -4.41 -7.80
C ILE A 172 -1.13 -3.29 -8.41
N LEU A 173 -0.12 -2.82 -7.68
CA LEU A 173 0.79 -1.77 -8.13
C LEU A 173 1.56 -2.17 -9.39
N ASN A 174 2.02 -3.42 -9.45
CA ASN A 174 2.81 -3.92 -10.57
C ASN A 174 1.97 -4.35 -11.79
N ASN A 175 0.66 -4.56 -11.63
CA ASN A 175 -0.19 -5.03 -12.71
C ASN A 175 -0.29 -3.98 -13.83
N PRO A 176 -0.05 -4.34 -15.12
CA PRO A 176 -0.19 -3.42 -16.25
C PRO A 176 -1.59 -2.82 -16.42
N GLN A 177 -2.63 -3.51 -15.97
CA GLN A 177 -4.02 -3.02 -15.94
C GLN A 177 -4.37 -2.29 -14.64
N GLY A 178 -3.47 -2.34 -13.64
CA GLY A 178 -3.57 -1.61 -12.38
C GLY A 178 -2.83 -0.27 -12.44
N VAL A 179 -2.05 0.03 -11.40
CA VAL A 179 -1.27 1.28 -11.30
C VAL A 179 -0.09 1.29 -12.28
N ASN A 180 0.40 0.11 -12.67
CA ASN A 180 1.47 -0.10 -13.65
C ASN A 180 2.83 0.49 -13.22
N ILE A 181 3.24 0.23 -12.00
CA ILE A 181 4.58 0.53 -11.49
C ILE A 181 5.43 -0.74 -11.60
N GLY A 182 6.58 -0.65 -12.29
CA GLY A 182 7.47 -1.79 -12.45
C GLY A 182 7.96 -2.35 -11.11
N ALA A 183 8.05 -3.67 -10.96
CA ALA A 183 8.38 -4.30 -9.68
C ALA A 183 9.71 -3.79 -9.08
N ARG A 184 10.71 -3.50 -9.91
CA ARG A 184 12.01 -2.93 -9.48
C ARG A 184 11.92 -1.51 -8.93
N HIS A 185 10.81 -0.84 -9.15
CA HIS A 185 10.49 0.49 -8.60
C HIS A 185 9.69 0.41 -7.30
N ILE A 186 9.50 -0.79 -6.77
CA ILE A 186 8.84 -1.04 -5.49
C ILE A 186 9.88 -1.57 -4.51
N SER A 187 10.06 -0.87 -3.39
CA SER A 187 10.98 -1.25 -2.33
C SER A 187 10.21 -1.56 -1.04
N VAL A 188 10.45 -2.74 -0.50
CA VAL A 188 9.91 -3.17 0.80
C VAL A 188 11.03 -3.05 1.83
N SER A 189 10.84 -2.24 2.88
CA SER A 189 11.76 -2.15 3.99
C SER A 189 11.23 -2.91 5.19
N THR A 190 12.08 -3.64 5.87
CA THR A 190 11.70 -4.41 7.06
C THR A 190 12.68 -4.21 8.20
N SER A 191 12.18 -4.29 9.41
CA SER A 191 13.03 -4.36 10.63
C SER A 191 13.76 -5.69 10.74
N GLY A 192 13.40 -6.71 9.95
CA GLY A 192 14.06 -8.02 9.91
C GLY A 192 13.20 -9.16 10.46
N LEU A 193 11.96 -9.29 10.02
CA LEU A 193 11.11 -10.47 10.26
C LEU A 193 11.57 -11.62 9.35
N VAL A 194 12.61 -12.34 9.78
CA VAL A 194 13.35 -13.32 8.97
C VAL A 194 12.46 -14.36 8.28
N PRO A 195 11.48 -15.03 8.92
CA PRO A 195 10.61 -15.98 8.24
C PRO A 195 9.88 -15.35 7.04
N ARG A 196 9.40 -14.12 7.20
CA ARG A 196 8.69 -13.39 6.15
C ARG A 196 9.59 -12.90 5.01
N ILE A 197 10.90 -12.70 5.30
CA ILE A 197 11.90 -12.43 4.25
C ILE A 197 12.03 -13.64 3.32
N TYR A 198 12.08 -14.86 3.88
CA TYR A 198 12.11 -16.09 3.10
C TYR A 198 10.79 -16.31 2.34
N ASP A 199 9.64 -16.02 2.94
CA ASP A 199 8.35 -16.09 2.26
C ASP A 199 8.37 -15.16 1.04
N LEU A 200 8.81 -13.90 1.20
CA LEU A 200 8.89 -12.93 0.10
C LEU A 200 9.85 -13.37 -1.02
N ALA A 201 10.97 -14.02 -0.66
CA ALA A 201 11.93 -14.53 -1.64
C ALA A 201 11.31 -15.61 -2.56
N ASN A 202 10.29 -16.32 -2.10
CA ASN A 202 9.59 -17.37 -2.85
C ASN A 202 8.46 -16.84 -3.76
N GLU A 203 8.10 -15.55 -3.67
CA GLU A 203 6.95 -14.98 -4.37
C GLU A 203 7.20 -14.65 -5.85
N ASN A 204 8.41 -14.89 -6.38
CA ASN A 204 8.78 -14.56 -7.76
C ASN A 204 8.51 -13.09 -8.17
N ILE A 205 8.52 -12.16 -7.22
CA ILE A 205 8.34 -10.72 -7.45
C ILE A 205 9.71 -10.05 -7.37
N GLN A 206 10.08 -9.30 -8.41
CA GLN A 206 11.38 -8.61 -8.49
C GLN A 206 11.37 -7.25 -7.76
N CYS A 207 10.73 -7.14 -6.60
CA CYS A 207 10.81 -5.92 -5.78
C CYS A 207 12.17 -5.86 -5.05
N THR A 208 12.56 -4.65 -4.65
CA THR A 208 13.74 -4.45 -3.81
C THR A 208 13.40 -4.72 -2.35
N LEU A 209 14.19 -5.54 -1.68
CA LEU A 209 14.12 -5.72 -0.23
C LEU A 209 15.24 -4.91 0.44
N SER A 210 14.88 -4.13 1.45
CA SER A 210 15.80 -3.38 2.30
C SER A 210 15.65 -3.84 3.75
N VAL A 211 16.75 -4.23 4.41
CA VAL A 211 16.73 -4.61 5.83
C VAL A 211 17.33 -3.49 6.66
N SER A 212 16.55 -3.02 7.64
CA SER A 212 16.99 -2.02 8.62
C SER A 212 17.99 -2.64 9.61
N LEU A 213 19.28 -2.51 9.33
CA LEU A 213 20.33 -3.08 10.16
C LEU A 213 20.66 -2.18 11.37
N HIS A 214 20.96 -0.90 11.12
CA HIS A 214 21.20 0.19 12.06
C HIS A 214 22.33 -0.01 13.08
N ALA A 215 22.94 -1.19 13.17
CA ALA A 215 24.04 -1.49 14.09
C ALA A 215 24.99 -2.52 13.49
N SER A 216 26.26 -2.51 13.97
CA SER A 216 27.31 -3.42 13.52
C SER A 216 27.42 -4.72 14.33
N ASN A 217 26.65 -4.85 15.41
CA ASN A 217 26.60 -6.03 16.26
C ASN A 217 25.26 -6.16 16.98
N ASP A 218 24.99 -7.34 17.53
CA ASP A 218 23.71 -7.68 18.15
C ASP A 218 23.45 -6.90 19.45
N GLU A 219 24.45 -6.60 20.25
CA GLU A 219 24.31 -5.83 21.47
C GLU A 219 23.72 -4.45 21.18
N LYS A 220 24.34 -3.72 20.24
CA LYS A 220 23.85 -2.40 19.81
C LYS A 220 22.48 -2.51 19.13
N ARG A 221 22.30 -3.51 18.25
CA ARG A 221 21.03 -3.68 17.54
C ARG A 221 19.89 -3.98 18.51
N SER A 222 20.07 -4.89 19.47
CA SER A 222 19.07 -5.21 20.49
C SER A 222 18.73 -4.00 21.37
N SER A 223 19.69 -3.12 21.63
CA SER A 223 19.45 -1.90 22.40
C SER A 223 18.50 -0.92 21.70
N MET A 224 18.41 -0.96 20.37
CA MET A 224 17.61 -0.04 19.53
C MET A 224 16.40 -0.70 18.87
N MET A 225 16.50 -1.97 18.52
CA MET A 225 15.52 -2.73 17.74
C MET A 225 15.15 -4.02 18.46
N PRO A 226 14.01 -4.07 19.15
CA PRO A 226 13.58 -5.28 19.91
C PRO A 226 13.46 -6.54 19.05
N VAL A 227 13.19 -6.40 17.74
CA VAL A 227 13.13 -7.53 16.80
C VAL A 227 14.41 -8.37 16.78
N ASN A 228 15.55 -7.77 17.09
CA ASN A 228 16.85 -8.46 17.16
C ASN A 228 16.90 -9.56 18.24
N ASN A 229 16.07 -9.45 19.28
CA ASN A 229 15.98 -10.50 20.30
C ASN A 229 15.40 -11.81 19.77
N SER A 230 14.63 -11.74 18.68
CA SER A 230 14.03 -12.90 17.99
C SER A 230 14.84 -13.30 16.75
N TYR A 231 15.45 -12.33 16.07
CA TYR A 231 16.17 -12.51 14.82
C TYR A 231 17.45 -11.65 14.90
N ASN A 232 18.54 -12.27 15.31
CA ASN A 232 19.86 -11.64 15.42
C ASN A 232 20.51 -11.42 14.03
N ILE A 233 21.68 -10.78 14.02
CA ILE A 233 22.39 -10.47 12.77
C ILE A 233 22.93 -11.74 12.10
N GLU A 234 23.38 -12.74 12.87
CA GLU A 234 23.87 -14.03 12.39
C GLU A 234 22.71 -14.98 11.99
#